data_a23f0dac13b8356bac2880af41862af6
#
_entry.id   a23f0dac13b8356bac2880af41862af6
#
_cell.length_a   1.000
_cell.length_b   1.000
_cell.length_c   1.000
_cell.angle_alpha   90.00
_cell.angle_beta   90.00
_cell.angle_gamma   90.00
#
_symmetry.space_group_name_H-M   'P 1'
#
loop_
_entity.id
_entity.type
_entity.pdbx_description
1 polymer ?
#
loop_
_entity_poly.entity_id
_entity_poly.type
_entity_poly.pdbx_seq_one_letter_code
_entity_poly.pdbx_strand_id
1 'polypeptide(L)'
;VELLLHMEMQEPEEKLRKYPFELSGGMKQRILTAIGTANTPSLLIADEPTKGLDAVVRNQVTGLLNKVTKQTGAGMIVITHDLHVARALCDVIGVMYAGQLVEFGPASLVFEAPKHPYTQGLLSSMPEAGMTPIPGSAPSLIEKHIGCSFYPRCAKRRQDCTLQKQALRQLQEQAVRCIVS
;
A
#
# COMPACT_ATOMS: atom_id res chain seq x y z
N VAL A 1 21.46 -15.42 -14.09
CA VAL A 1 22.20 -15.73 -12.85
C VAL A 1 22.49 -14.45 -12.07
N GLU A 2 23.21 -13.48 -12.66
CA GLU A 2 23.64 -12.24 -12.01
C GLU A 2 22.51 -11.46 -11.34
N LEU A 3 21.37 -11.25 -12.01
CA LEU A 3 20.19 -10.61 -11.42
C LEU A 3 19.66 -11.37 -10.19
N LEU A 4 19.70 -12.68 -10.19
CA LEU A 4 19.25 -13.49 -9.04
C LEU A 4 20.23 -13.40 -7.87
N LEU A 5 21.52 -13.26 -8.13
CA LEU A 5 22.52 -12.96 -7.09
C LEU A 5 22.26 -11.58 -6.46
N HIS A 6 21.96 -10.55 -7.28
CA HIS A 6 21.55 -9.24 -6.76
C HIS A 6 20.27 -9.30 -5.91
N MET A 7 19.37 -10.26 -6.19
CA MET A 7 18.19 -10.54 -5.38
C MET A 7 18.50 -11.42 -4.17
N GLU A 8 19.77 -11.63 -3.84
CA GLU A 8 20.21 -12.43 -2.68
C GLU A 8 19.67 -13.87 -2.72
N MET A 9 19.56 -14.44 -3.93
CA MET A 9 19.10 -15.80 -4.12
C MET A 9 20.29 -16.76 -4.06
N GLN A 10 20.22 -17.72 -3.16
CA GLN A 10 21.21 -18.80 -3.07
C GLN A 10 21.01 -19.79 -4.21
N GLU A 11 22.11 -20.33 -4.73
CA GLU A 11 22.13 -21.33 -5.80
C GLU A 11 21.26 -20.95 -7.02
N PRO A 12 21.49 -19.75 -7.61
CA PRO A 12 20.59 -19.18 -8.61
C PRO A 12 20.46 -20.07 -9.85
N GLU A 13 21.52 -20.79 -10.23
CA GLU A 13 21.53 -21.69 -11.39
C GLU A 13 20.61 -22.90 -11.19
N GLU A 14 20.54 -23.44 -9.98
CA GLU A 14 19.59 -24.49 -9.62
C GLU A 14 18.16 -23.93 -9.65
N LYS A 15 17.95 -22.76 -9.07
CA LYS A 15 16.61 -22.14 -8.98
C LYS A 15 16.03 -21.75 -10.35
N LEU A 16 16.88 -21.43 -11.34
CA LEU A 16 16.45 -21.19 -12.73
C LEU A 16 15.84 -22.42 -13.42
N ARG A 17 16.13 -23.61 -12.90
CA ARG A 17 15.58 -24.86 -13.44
C ARG A 17 14.31 -25.34 -12.73
N LYS A 18 13.91 -24.65 -11.65
CA LYS A 18 12.73 -25.01 -10.84
C LYS A 18 11.46 -24.41 -11.44
N TYR A 19 10.38 -25.12 -11.30
CA TYR A 19 9.05 -24.61 -11.59
C TYR A 19 8.55 -23.74 -10.43
N PRO A 20 7.62 -22.79 -10.68
CA PRO A 20 7.12 -21.89 -9.63
C PRO A 20 6.56 -22.61 -8.40
N PHE A 21 5.96 -23.78 -8.54
CA PHE A 21 5.42 -24.54 -7.39
C PHE A 21 6.50 -25.18 -6.52
N GLU A 22 7.75 -25.28 -7.01
CA GLU A 22 8.90 -25.80 -6.26
C GLU A 22 9.63 -24.69 -5.46
N LEU A 23 9.18 -23.44 -5.60
CA LEU A 23 9.80 -22.28 -4.98
C LEU A 23 8.96 -21.77 -3.81
N SER A 24 9.62 -21.32 -2.75
CA SER A 24 8.95 -20.62 -1.63
C SER A 24 8.35 -19.29 -2.08
N GLY A 25 7.42 -18.73 -1.30
CA GLY A 25 6.82 -17.43 -1.58
C GLY A 25 7.84 -16.31 -1.74
N GLY A 26 8.81 -16.23 -0.83
CA GLY A 26 9.89 -15.25 -0.90
C GLY A 26 10.80 -15.42 -2.11
N MET A 27 11.10 -16.67 -2.51
CA MET A 27 11.87 -16.94 -3.74
C MET A 27 11.12 -16.49 -4.99
N LYS A 28 9.81 -16.72 -5.06
CA LYS A 28 8.95 -16.22 -6.15
C LYS A 28 9.00 -14.70 -6.25
N GLN A 29 8.88 -14.00 -5.12
CA GLN A 29 8.93 -12.53 -5.10
C GLN A 29 10.32 -11.98 -5.52
N ARG A 30 11.40 -12.64 -5.12
CA ARG A 30 12.76 -12.28 -5.58
C ARG A 30 12.91 -12.45 -7.10
N ILE A 31 12.39 -13.53 -7.66
CA ILE A 31 12.40 -13.75 -9.12
C ILE A 31 11.53 -12.72 -9.83
N LEU A 32 10.33 -12.43 -9.34
CA LEU A 32 9.46 -11.40 -9.92
C LEU A 32 10.12 -10.03 -9.89
N THR A 33 10.82 -9.68 -8.79
CA THR A 33 11.59 -8.44 -8.70
C THR A 33 12.74 -8.42 -9.71
N ALA A 34 13.47 -9.54 -9.87
CA ALA A 34 14.52 -9.66 -10.88
C ALA A 34 13.99 -9.46 -12.30
N ILE A 35 12.85 -10.05 -12.63
CA ILE A 35 12.19 -9.88 -13.93
C ILE A 35 11.77 -8.41 -14.13
N GLY A 36 11.13 -7.81 -13.13
CA GLY A 36 10.67 -6.42 -13.20
C GLY A 36 11.80 -5.39 -13.34
N THR A 37 13.01 -5.72 -12.89
CA THR A 37 14.16 -4.82 -12.90
C THR A 37 15.21 -5.15 -14.00
N ALA A 38 14.99 -6.23 -14.77
CA ALA A 38 15.95 -6.73 -15.76
C ALA A 38 16.38 -5.69 -16.82
N ASN A 39 15.47 -4.79 -17.21
CA ASN A 39 15.71 -3.76 -18.20
C ASN A 39 15.92 -2.35 -17.59
N THR A 40 16.32 -2.27 -16.33
CA THR A 40 16.54 -0.99 -15.61
C THR A 40 15.41 0.03 -15.85
N PRO A 41 14.16 -0.29 -15.47
CA PRO A 41 13.03 0.57 -15.73
C PRO A 41 13.13 1.88 -14.94
N SER A 42 12.56 2.97 -15.48
CA SER A 42 12.42 4.24 -14.74
C SER A 42 11.34 4.17 -13.66
N LEU A 43 10.38 3.26 -13.80
CA LEU A 43 9.27 3.06 -12.87
C LEU A 43 9.02 1.58 -12.65
N LEU A 44 8.95 1.17 -11.39
CA LEU A 44 8.56 -0.18 -10.96
C LEU A 44 7.17 -0.11 -10.31
N ILE A 45 6.27 -1.01 -10.71
CA ILE A 45 4.97 -1.18 -10.06
C ILE A 45 4.99 -2.50 -9.30
N ALA A 46 4.81 -2.43 -7.98
CA ALA A 46 4.77 -3.57 -7.08
C ALA A 46 3.35 -3.73 -6.51
N ASP A 47 2.59 -4.68 -7.04
CA ASP A 47 1.23 -4.99 -6.60
C ASP A 47 1.26 -6.14 -5.60
N GLU A 48 0.86 -5.85 -4.36
CA GLU A 48 0.85 -6.78 -3.22
C GLU A 48 2.15 -7.60 -3.08
N PRO A 49 3.35 -6.95 -3.09
CA PRO A 49 4.63 -7.64 -3.22
C PRO A 49 4.97 -8.58 -2.06
N THR A 50 4.25 -8.46 -0.95
CA THR A 50 4.49 -9.26 0.27
C THR A 50 3.32 -10.14 0.67
N LYS A 51 2.29 -10.25 -0.20
CA LYS A 51 1.10 -11.02 0.08
C LYS A 51 1.41 -12.51 0.31
N GLY A 52 0.86 -13.05 1.39
CA GLY A 52 1.02 -14.45 1.76
C GLY A 52 2.41 -14.82 2.31
N LEU A 53 3.25 -13.85 2.62
CA LEU A 53 4.55 -14.06 3.26
C LEU A 53 4.44 -13.91 4.78
N ASP A 54 5.21 -14.71 5.51
CA ASP A 54 5.42 -14.49 6.95
C ASP A 54 6.19 -13.19 7.22
N ALA A 55 6.23 -12.76 8.48
CA ALA A 55 6.81 -11.47 8.86
C ALA A 55 8.31 -11.35 8.53
N VAL A 56 9.07 -12.43 8.64
CA VAL A 56 10.51 -12.43 8.38
C VAL A 56 10.78 -12.27 6.88
N VAL A 57 10.13 -13.08 6.06
CA VAL A 57 10.26 -13.04 4.61
C VAL A 57 9.71 -11.73 4.03
N ARG A 58 8.61 -11.21 4.59
CA ARG A 58 8.07 -9.90 4.24
C ARG A 58 9.10 -8.78 4.42
N ASN A 59 9.76 -8.74 5.59
CA ASN A 59 10.79 -7.74 5.85
C ASN A 59 11.98 -7.86 4.89
N GLN A 60 12.39 -9.08 4.55
CA GLN A 60 13.45 -9.31 3.58
C GLN A 60 13.06 -8.80 2.18
N VAL A 61 11.85 -9.10 1.70
CA VAL A 61 11.36 -8.63 0.38
C VAL A 61 11.21 -7.11 0.38
N THR A 62 10.71 -6.52 1.46
CA THR A 62 10.61 -5.06 1.62
C THR A 62 12.00 -4.41 1.55
N GLY A 63 12.97 -4.94 2.29
CA GLY A 63 14.35 -4.46 2.24
C GLY A 63 14.98 -4.59 0.85
N LEU A 64 14.72 -5.69 0.16
CA LEU A 64 15.18 -5.91 -1.21
C LEU A 64 14.60 -4.88 -2.20
N LEU A 65 13.30 -4.63 -2.17
CA LEU A 65 12.65 -3.63 -3.02
C LEU A 65 13.25 -2.22 -2.80
N ASN A 66 13.45 -1.83 -1.54
CA ASN A 66 14.08 -0.56 -1.20
C ASN A 66 15.52 -0.47 -1.71
N LYS A 67 16.31 -1.55 -1.57
CA LYS A 67 17.69 -1.63 -2.07
C LYS A 67 17.74 -1.49 -3.60
N VAL A 68 16.90 -2.23 -4.30
CA VAL A 68 16.84 -2.24 -5.77
C VAL A 68 16.44 -0.88 -6.31
N THR A 69 15.40 -0.24 -5.79
CA THR A 69 14.97 1.09 -6.24
C THR A 69 16.02 2.16 -5.99
N LYS A 70 16.71 2.11 -4.85
CA LYS A 70 17.82 3.04 -4.56
C LYS A 70 19.03 2.83 -5.50
N GLN A 71 19.34 1.59 -5.84
CA GLN A 71 20.46 1.27 -6.73
C GLN A 71 20.19 1.64 -8.20
N THR A 72 18.94 1.46 -8.65
CA THR A 72 18.55 1.76 -10.04
C THR A 72 18.13 3.20 -10.25
N GLY A 73 17.81 3.95 -9.19
CA GLY A 73 17.18 5.27 -9.26
C GLY A 73 15.76 5.26 -9.82
N ALA A 74 15.13 4.09 -9.92
CA ALA A 74 13.76 3.95 -10.40
C ALA A 74 12.75 4.52 -9.40
N GLY A 75 11.71 5.19 -9.88
CA GLY A 75 10.50 5.45 -9.11
C GLY A 75 9.79 4.14 -8.80
N MET A 76 9.05 4.07 -7.67
CA MET A 76 8.26 2.88 -7.35
C MET A 76 6.85 3.25 -6.93
N ILE A 77 5.86 2.55 -7.51
CA ILE A 77 4.48 2.55 -7.02
C ILE A 77 4.24 1.22 -6.32
N VAL A 78 3.87 1.28 -5.05
CA VAL A 78 3.50 0.10 -4.25
C VAL A 78 1.99 0.11 -4.02
N ILE A 79 1.32 -0.97 -4.39
CA ILE A 79 -0.08 -1.21 -4.08
C ILE A 79 -0.10 -2.28 -2.99
N THR A 80 -0.64 -1.94 -1.83
CA THR A 80 -0.68 -2.88 -0.69
C THR A 80 -1.76 -2.50 0.32
N HIS A 81 -2.26 -3.50 1.04
CA HIS A 81 -3.07 -3.32 2.24
C HIS A 81 -2.23 -3.42 3.54
N ASP A 82 -0.93 -3.73 3.42
CA ASP A 82 -0.02 -3.82 4.56
C ASP A 82 0.58 -2.45 4.88
N LEU A 83 0.12 -1.84 5.97
CA LEU A 83 0.56 -0.52 6.42
C LEU A 83 2.04 -0.49 6.84
N HIS A 84 2.60 -1.61 7.31
CA HIS A 84 4.03 -1.69 7.63
C HIS A 84 4.89 -1.61 6.37
N VAL A 85 4.47 -2.29 5.31
CA VAL A 85 5.14 -2.22 4.00
C VAL A 85 5.05 -0.82 3.42
N ALA A 86 3.85 -0.20 3.46
CA ALA A 86 3.65 1.17 3.00
C ALA A 86 4.53 2.16 3.77
N ARG A 87 4.60 2.05 5.10
CA ARG A 87 5.46 2.89 5.97
C ARG A 87 6.95 2.73 5.66
N ALA A 88 7.38 1.51 5.31
CA ALA A 88 8.79 1.20 5.09
C ALA A 88 9.30 1.59 3.69
N LEU A 89 8.41 1.64 2.69
CA LEU A 89 8.80 1.82 1.28
C LEU A 89 8.42 3.17 0.69
N CYS A 90 7.37 3.82 1.20
CA CYS A 90 6.76 4.94 0.49
C CYS A 90 7.13 6.30 1.13
N ASP A 91 7.54 7.25 0.30
CA ASP A 91 7.71 8.67 0.69
C ASP A 91 6.35 9.38 0.73
N VAL A 92 5.44 8.97 -0.18
CA VAL A 92 4.10 9.54 -0.32
C VAL A 92 3.08 8.40 -0.32
N ILE A 93 1.94 8.60 0.35
CA ILE A 93 0.87 7.61 0.46
C ILE A 93 -0.45 8.16 -0.08
N GLY A 94 -1.14 7.35 -0.86
CA GLY A 94 -2.52 7.53 -1.23
C GLY A 94 -3.40 6.47 -0.57
N VAL A 95 -4.33 6.89 0.28
CA VAL A 95 -5.31 6.01 0.91
C VAL A 95 -6.56 5.94 0.06
N MET A 96 -6.96 4.73 -0.31
CA MET A 96 -8.16 4.49 -1.13
C MET A 96 -9.29 3.86 -0.32
N TYR A 97 -10.51 4.30 -0.58
CA TYR A 97 -11.73 3.70 -0.03
C TYR A 97 -12.83 3.69 -1.09
N ALA A 98 -13.46 2.54 -1.29
CA ALA A 98 -14.54 2.35 -2.28
C ALA A 98 -14.21 2.96 -3.66
N GLY A 99 -13.01 2.68 -4.20
CA GLY A 99 -12.56 3.15 -5.51
C GLY A 99 -12.19 4.64 -5.57
N GLN A 100 -12.16 5.35 -4.44
CA GLN A 100 -11.81 6.78 -4.38
C GLN A 100 -10.56 7.01 -3.55
N LEU A 101 -9.71 7.92 -4.03
CA LEU A 101 -8.60 8.45 -3.22
C LEU A 101 -9.21 9.38 -2.16
N VAL A 102 -9.09 9.00 -0.89
CA VAL A 102 -9.67 9.73 0.25
C VAL A 102 -8.67 10.60 0.99
N GLU A 103 -7.41 10.22 0.98
CA GLU A 103 -6.31 10.99 1.54
C GLU A 103 -5.03 10.75 0.75
N PHE A 104 -4.20 11.78 0.59
CA PHE A 104 -2.93 11.73 -0.13
C PHE A 104 -1.95 12.71 0.47
N GLY A 105 -0.70 12.32 0.65
CA GLY A 105 0.34 13.20 1.19
C GLY A 105 1.61 12.46 1.61
N PRO A 106 2.57 13.20 2.20
CA PRO A 106 3.77 12.61 2.77
C PRO A 106 3.44 11.47 3.74
N ALA A 107 4.17 10.37 3.64
CA ALA A 107 3.92 9.18 4.46
C ALA A 107 3.93 9.50 5.96
N SER A 108 4.90 10.30 6.41
CA SER A 108 4.98 10.76 7.81
C SER A 108 3.68 11.42 8.27
N LEU A 109 3.13 12.35 7.50
CA LEU A 109 1.91 13.06 7.86
C LEU A 109 0.66 12.17 7.81
N VAL A 110 0.56 11.28 6.82
CA VAL A 110 -0.57 10.35 6.74
C VAL A 110 -0.59 9.38 7.92
N PHE A 111 0.58 8.95 8.40
CA PHE A 111 0.67 8.05 9.56
C PHE A 111 0.54 8.77 10.91
N GLU A 112 1.10 9.97 11.05
CA GLU A 112 1.17 10.67 12.35
C GLU A 112 -0.02 11.61 12.58
N ALA A 113 -0.51 12.25 11.51
CA ALA A 113 -1.59 13.23 11.57
C ALA A 113 -2.63 13.01 10.46
N PRO A 114 -3.27 11.81 10.38
CA PRO A 114 -4.26 11.49 9.37
C PRO A 114 -5.46 12.43 9.45
N LYS A 115 -5.93 12.93 8.31
CA LYS A 115 -7.04 13.89 8.24
C LYS A 115 -8.37 13.19 7.97
N HIS A 116 -8.40 12.20 7.06
CA HIS A 116 -9.64 11.52 6.72
C HIS A 116 -10.05 10.54 7.83
N PRO A 117 -11.33 10.52 8.27
CA PRO A 117 -11.80 9.60 9.33
C PRO A 117 -11.60 8.11 9.01
N TYR A 118 -11.61 7.72 7.74
CA TYR A 118 -11.27 6.35 7.35
C TYR A 118 -9.80 6.03 7.62
N THR A 119 -8.87 6.93 7.27
CA THR A 119 -7.44 6.75 7.53
C THR A 119 -7.18 6.65 9.04
N GLN A 120 -7.83 7.50 9.84
CA GLN A 120 -7.76 7.44 11.30
C GLN A 120 -8.20 6.07 11.82
N GLY A 121 -9.36 5.57 11.36
CA GLY A 121 -9.86 4.26 11.73
C GLY A 121 -8.98 3.11 11.25
N LEU A 122 -8.43 3.22 10.03
CA LEU A 122 -7.52 2.22 9.47
C LEU A 122 -6.23 2.10 10.32
N LEU A 123 -5.64 3.21 10.72
CA LEU A 123 -4.47 3.23 11.59
C LEU A 123 -4.79 2.76 13.02
N SER A 124 -5.96 3.11 13.55
CA SER A 124 -6.41 2.61 14.87
C SER A 124 -6.67 1.10 14.91
N SER A 125 -6.88 0.47 13.76
CA SER A 125 -7.03 -0.99 13.67
C SER A 125 -5.71 -1.76 13.57
N MET A 126 -4.57 -1.06 13.54
CA MET A 126 -3.26 -1.71 13.61
C MET A 126 -3.03 -2.35 15.00
N PRO A 127 -2.27 -3.45 15.08
CA PRO A 127 -1.95 -4.10 16.35
C PRO A 127 -1.34 -3.15 17.39
N GLU A 128 -0.45 -2.26 16.98
CA GLU A 128 0.22 -1.29 17.85
C GLU A 128 -0.72 -0.20 18.38
N ALA A 129 -1.82 0.05 17.68
CA ALA A 129 -2.82 1.07 18.03
C ALA A 129 -4.05 0.52 18.80
N GLY A 130 -3.99 -0.76 19.22
CA GLY A 130 -5.03 -1.38 20.03
C GLY A 130 -6.13 -2.10 19.25
N MET A 131 -5.93 -2.36 17.96
CA MET A 131 -6.80 -3.21 17.11
C MET A 131 -8.28 -2.79 17.14
N THR A 132 -8.56 -1.48 17.16
CA THR A 132 -9.95 -0.98 17.17
C THR A 132 -10.52 -1.06 15.75
N PRO A 133 -11.51 -1.97 15.49
CA PRO A 133 -12.04 -2.14 14.14
C PRO A 133 -12.95 -0.97 13.74
N ILE A 134 -12.96 -0.65 12.45
CA ILE A 134 -13.92 0.29 11.88
C ILE A 134 -15.30 -0.43 11.83
N PRO A 135 -16.35 0.09 12.47
CA PRO A 135 -17.66 -0.56 12.50
C PRO A 135 -18.32 -0.61 11.11
N GLY A 136 -19.23 -1.58 10.94
CA GLY A 136 -20.01 -1.76 9.71
C GLY A 136 -19.21 -2.36 8.55
N SER A 137 -19.89 -2.55 7.43
CA SER A 137 -19.34 -3.16 6.20
C SER A 137 -18.94 -2.10 5.18
N ALA A 138 -17.97 -2.39 4.35
CA ALA A 138 -17.64 -1.55 3.20
C ALA A 138 -18.81 -1.54 2.21
N PRO A 139 -19.09 -0.40 1.54
CA PRO A 139 -20.17 -0.33 0.56
C PRO A 139 -19.85 -1.19 -0.67
N SER A 140 -20.89 -1.68 -1.32
CA SER A 140 -20.74 -2.32 -2.62
C SER A 140 -20.23 -1.32 -3.66
N LEU A 141 -19.25 -1.72 -4.47
CA LEU A 141 -18.75 -0.89 -5.57
C LEU A 141 -19.76 -0.74 -6.71
N ILE A 142 -20.79 -1.58 -6.74
CA ILE A 142 -21.87 -1.54 -7.74
C ILE A 142 -22.86 -0.42 -7.41
N GLU A 143 -23.04 -0.11 -6.13
CA GLU A 143 -23.96 0.93 -5.67
C GLU A 143 -23.37 2.33 -5.88
N LYS A 144 -24.11 3.18 -6.60
CA LYS A 144 -23.71 4.59 -6.77
C LYS A 144 -24.12 5.39 -5.54
N HIS A 145 -23.16 5.79 -4.74
CA HIS A 145 -23.38 6.71 -3.62
C HIS A 145 -23.32 8.16 -4.14
N ILE A 146 -24.32 8.96 -3.79
CA ILE A 146 -24.38 10.40 -4.17
C ILE A 146 -23.36 11.18 -3.33
N GLY A 147 -23.26 10.91 -2.06
CA GLY A 147 -22.36 11.58 -1.11
C GLY A 147 -21.04 10.85 -0.84
N CYS A 148 -20.54 11.03 0.37
CA CYS A 148 -19.33 10.37 0.86
C CYS A 148 -19.56 8.86 1.05
N SER A 149 -18.77 8.03 0.36
CA SER A 149 -18.88 6.56 0.45
C SER A 149 -18.57 6.02 1.85
N PHE A 150 -17.82 6.77 2.66
CA PHE A 150 -17.51 6.38 4.05
C PHE A 150 -18.60 6.81 5.06
N TYR A 151 -19.58 7.62 4.64
CA TYR A 151 -20.63 8.15 5.51
C TYR A 151 -21.27 7.12 6.46
N PRO A 152 -21.70 5.92 6.01
CA PRO A 152 -22.36 4.95 6.88
C PRO A 152 -21.50 4.48 8.06
N ARG A 153 -20.18 4.53 7.93
CA ARG A 153 -19.19 4.04 8.90
C ARG A 153 -18.44 5.17 9.62
N CYS A 154 -18.69 6.42 9.24
CA CYS A 154 -17.97 7.57 9.75
C CYS A 154 -18.52 8.01 11.11
N ALA A 155 -17.69 7.99 12.16
CA ALA A 155 -18.06 8.50 13.49
C ALA A 155 -18.24 10.03 13.50
N LYS A 156 -17.60 10.76 12.57
CA LYS A 156 -17.67 12.22 12.42
C LYS A 156 -18.70 12.65 11.36
N ARG A 157 -19.60 11.76 10.92
CA ARG A 157 -20.55 12.03 9.84
C ARG A 157 -21.47 13.21 10.14
N ARG A 158 -21.73 14.02 9.11
CA ARG A 158 -22.69 15.13 9.11
C ARG A 158 -23.66 14.94 7.95
N GLN A 159 -24.86 15.52 8.04
CA GLN A 159 -25.87 15.40 6.99
C GLN A 159 -25.33 15.92 5.63
N ASP A 160 -24.54 16.98 5.63
CA ASP A 160 -23.92 17.55 4.42
C ASP A 160 -23.05 16.53 3.66
N CYS A 161 -22.53 15.50 4.34
CA CYS A 161 -21.73 14.46 3.70
C CYS A 161 -22.55 13.59 2.72
N THR A 162 -23.87 13.61 2.78
CA THR A 162 -24.77 12.83 1.91
C THR A 162 -25.19 13.58 0.66
N LEU A 163 -25.06 14.91 0.63
CA LEU A 163 -25.67 15.76 -0.40
C LEU A 163 -24.92 15.71 -1.75
N GLN A 164 -23.59 15.60 -1.69
CA GLN A 164 -22.75 15.58 -2.89
C GLN A 164 -21.43 14.85 -2.63
N LYS A 165 -20.82 14.38 -3.72
CA LYS A 165 -19.47 13.82 -3.67
C LYS A 165 -18.46 14.86 -3.19
N GLN A 166 -17.64 14.48 -2.24
CA GLN A 166 -16.61 15.38 -1.75
C GLN A 166 -15.47 15.47 -2.77
N ALA A 167 -14.97 16.68 -3.01
CA ALA A 167 -13.76 16.88 -3.79
C ALA A 167 -12.51 16.57 -2.94
N LEU A 168 -11.44 16.12 -3.59
CA LEU A 168 -10.13 16.04 -2.96
C LEU A 168 -9.59 17.47 -2.83
N ARG A 169 -9.41 17.95 -1.61
CA ARG A 169 -8.99 19.33 -1.31
C ARG A 169 -7.63 19.33 -0.66
N GLN A 170 -6.79 20.28 -1.04
CA GLN A 170 -5.49 20.49 -0.41
C GLN A 170 -5.68 21.09 0.99
N LEU A 171 -5.09 20.45 2.00
CA LEU A 171 -5.01 20.90 3.38
C LEU A 171 -3.54 20.85 3.79
N GLN A 172 -2.84 21.98 3.69
CA GLN A 172 -1.39 22.06 3.88
C GLN A 172 -0.65 21.10 2.92
N GLU A 173 0.13 20.17 3.42
CA GLU A 173 0.89 19.20 2.62
C GLU A 173 0.10 17.92 2.29
N GLN A 174 -1.14 17.80 2.76
CA GLN A 174 -2.01 16.66 2.49
C GLN A 174 -3.20 17.08 1.63
N ALA A 175 -3.67 16.19 0.77
CA ALA A 175 -4.95 16.34 0.07
C ALA A 175 -5.97 15.37 0.67
N VAL A 176 -7.18 15.85 0.98
CA VAL A 176 -8.19 15.08 1.72
C VAL A 176 -9.57 15.23 1.06
N ARG A 177 -10.27 14.12 0.93
CA ARG A 177 -11.65 14.06 0.41
C ARG A 177 -12.65 14.00 1.57
N CYS A 178 -12.68 15.06 2.37
CA CYS A 178 -13.55 15.16 3.55
C CYS A 178 -13.96 16.62 3.79
N ILE A 179 -15.13 16.83 4.40
CA ILE A 179 -15.62 18.16 4.85
C ILE A 179 -15.54 18.33 6.36
N VAL A 180 -15.21 17.28 7.10
CA VAL A 180 -15.11 17.27 8.58
C VAL A 180 -13.71 17.01 9.09
N SER A 181 -12.71 17.04 8.19
CA SER A 181 -11.29 16.90 8.51
C SER A 181 -10.71 18.15 9.10
#